data_46ff22467a4cc484ba86cf57a0ac8558
#
_entry.id   46ff22467a4cc484ba86cf57a0ac8558
#
_cell.length_a   1.000
_cell.length_b   1.000
_cell.length_c   1.000
_cell.angle_alpha   90.00
_cell.angle_beta   90.00
_cell.angle_gamma   90.00
#
_symmetry.space_group_name_H-M   'P 1'
#
loop_
_entity.id
_entity.type
_entity.pdbx_description
1 polymer ?
#
loop_
_entity_poly.entity_id
_entity_poly.type
_entity_poly.pdbx_seq_one_letter_code
_entity_poly.pdbx_strand_id
1 'polypeptide(L)'
;LRDKSLVQTVPGPGHEPRFRLMDSVRQHAAEQLAASGDEPTAAGRLLSWMLQRLAELDGRFPQMPMMAWLACLRPDVDNLRAAFRVALADPSRAVQAVDLFARSPNFWVRAGFKHDGLLWAQAVPPLAAGPLPGDLRARLDLALAVLGTIGWVLPPAQGLAAAERAALLEKTRQRIDS
;
A
#
# COMPACT_ATOMS: atom_id res chain seq x y z
N LEU A 1 6.07 -27.97 6.45
CA LEU A 1 6.60 -26.82 7.21
C LEU A 1 5.95 -26.70 8.59
N ARG A 2 4.62 -26.86 8.69
CA ARG A 2 3.87 -26.80 9.96
C ARG A 2 4.32 -27.91 10.93
N ASP A 3 4.44 -29.13 10.45
CA ASP A 3 4.84 -30.31 11.24
C ASP A 3 6.31 -30.25 11.72
N LYS A 4 7.12 -29.38 11.11
CA LYS A 4 8.52 -29.11 11.49
C LYS A 4 8.66 -27.84 12.34
N SER A 5 7.56 -27.29 12.85
CA SER A 5 7.53 -26.06 13.67
C SER A 5 8.22 -24.83 13.02
N LEU A 6 8.37 -24.83 11.69
CA LEU A 6 8.95 -23.70 10.95
C LEU A 6 7.95 -22.58 10.70
N VAL A 7 6.66 -22.89 10.83
CA VAL A 7 5.55 -21.97 10.60
C VAL A 7 4.64 -21.97 11.83
N GLN A 8 4.39 -20.82 12.37
CA GLN A 8 3.42 -20.60 13.46
C GLN A 8 2.05 -20.28 12.87
N THR A 9 1.01 -20.89 13.43
CA THR A 9 -0.37 -20.52 13.14
C THR A 9 -0.80 -19.44 14.10
N VAL A 10 -1.29 -18.32 13.59
CA VAL A 10 -1.82 -17.21 14.36
C VAL A 10 -3.29 -16.97 13.96
N PRO A 11 -4.14 -16.51 14.88
CA PRO A 11 -5.51 -16.17 14.56
C PRO A 11 -5.55 -15.05 13.50
N GLY A 12 -6.33 -15.24 12.45
CA GLY A 12 -6.61 -14.21 11.46
C GLY A 12 -8.00 -13.59 11.64
N PRO A 13 -8.31 -12.51 10.93
CA PRO A 13 -9.66 -11.96 10.87
C PRO A 13 -10.67 -13.02 10.40
N GLY A 14 -11.85 -13.09 11.06
CA GLY A 14 -12.88 -14.05 10.68
C GLY A 14 -12.57 -15.50 11.03
N HIS A 15 -11.67 -15.76 11.97
CA HIS A 15 -11.21 -17.10 12.40
C HIS A 15 -10.42 -17.89 11.35
N GLU A 16 -10.06 -17.30 10.23
CA GLU A 16 -9.17 -17.94 9.26
C GLU A 16 -7.75 -18.04 9.84
N PRO A 17 -7.10 -19.22 9.79
CA PRO A 17 -5.74 -19.37 10.27
C PRO A 17 -4.76 -18.61 9.36
N ARG A 18 -3.90 -17.81 9.96
CA ARG A 18 -2.76 -17.17 9.27
C ARG A 18 -1.48 -17.87 9.64
N PHE A 19 -0.52 -17.83 8.74
CA PHE A 19 0.77 -18.46 8.94
C PHE A 19 1.86 -17.41 9.01
N ARG A 20 2.73 -17.55 10.01
CA ARG A 20 3.91 -16.69 10.19
C ARG A 20 5.16 -17.54 10.27
N LEU A 21 6.17 -17.19 9.49
CA LEU A 21 7.53 -17.75 9.64
C LEU A 21 8.18 -17.17 10.89
N MET A 22 8.92 -17.99 11.63
CA MET A 22 9.84 -17.49 12.65
C MET A 22 10.94 -16.64 12.00
N ASP A 23 11.47 -15.68 12.73
CA ASP A 23 12.41 -14.69 12.14
C ASP A 23 13.68 -15.35 11.57
N SER A 24 14.25 -16.34 12.29
CA SER A 24 15.38 -17.11 11.79
C SER A 24 15.06 -17.91 10.52
N VAL A 25 13.86 -18.51 10.47
CA VAL A 25 13.41 -19.27 9.29
C VAL A 25 13.16 -18.33 8.12
N ARG A 26 12.60 -17.15 8.37
CA ARG A 26 12.37 -16.13 7.35
C ARG A 26 13.67 -15.62 6.74
N GLN A 27 14.70 -15.37 7.58
CA GLN A 27 16.01 -14.96 7.11
C GLN A 27 16.65 -16.03 6.22
N HIS A 28 16.69 -17.26 6.72
CA HIS A 28 17.24 -18.39 5.94
C HIS A 28 16.49 -18.60 4.62
N ALA A 29 15.14 -18.53 4.64
CA ALA A 29 14.33 -18.66 3.43
C ALA A 29 14.62 -17.53 2.43
N ALA A 30 14.87 -16.31 2.89
CA ALA A 30 15.23 -15.18 2.03
C ALA A 30 16.60 -15.41 1.36
N GLU A 31 17.60 -15.92 2.10
CA GLU A 31 18.91 -16.28 1.57
C GLU A 31 18.81 -17.38 0.50
N GLN A 32 18.01 -18.43 0.77
CA GLN A 32 17.78 -19.52 -0.20
C GLN A 32 17.03 -19.03 -1.44
N LEU A 33 16.04 -18.14 -1.27
CA LEU A 33 15.29 -17.54 -2.38
C LEU A 33 16.21 -16.69 -3.28
N ALA A 34 17.10 -15.90 -2.67
CA ALA A 34 18.09 -15.15 -3.42
C ALA A 34 19.06 -16.06 -4.18
N ALA A 35 19.53 -17.14 -3.53
CA ALA A 35 20.42 -18.11 -4.14
C ALA A 35 19.79 -18.92 -5.29
N SER A 36 18.47 -19.18 -5.23
CA SER A 36 17.75 -19.90 -6.30
C SER A 36 17.47 -19.05 -7.54
N GLY A 37 17.58 -17.73 -7.45
CA GLY A 37 17.19 -16.82 -8.53
C GLY A 37 15.69 -16.65 -8.71
N ASP A 38 14.86 -17.24 -7.84
CA ASP A 38 13.39 -17.15 -7.90
C ASP A 38 12.82 -15.87 -7.23
N GLU A 39 13.68 -15.04 -6.65
CA GLU A 39 13.29 -13.82 -5.95
C GLU A 39 12.39 -12.89 -6.79
N PRO A 40 12.68 -12.63 -8.09
CA PRO A 40 11.82 -11.77 -8.92
C PRO A 40 10.41 -12.36 -9.10
N THR A 41 10.30 -13.69 -9.21
CA THR A 41 9.03 -14.40 -9.34
C THR A 41 8.21 -14.30 -8.05
N ALA A 42 8.86 -14.56 -6.90
CA ALA A 42 8.21 -14.45 -5.60
C ALA A 42 7.77 -13.02 -5.29
N ALA A 43 8.60 -12.03 -5.61
CA ALA A 43 8.31 -10.62 -5.49
C ALA A 43 7.11 -10.21 -6.35
N GLY A 44 7.03 -10.68 -7.59
CA GLY A 44 5.89 -10.45 -8.48
C GLY A 44 4.59 -11.05 -7.94
N ARG A 45 4.64 -12.25 -7.37
CA ARG A 45 3.47 -12.90 -6.74
C ARG A 45 3.00 -12.14 -5.51
N LEU A 46 3.92 -11.69 -4.65
CA LEU A 46 3.58 -10.87 -3.48
C LEU A 46 2.89 -9.58 -3.90
N LEU A 47 3.43 -8.89 -4.89
CA LEU A 47 2.88 -7.64 -5.39
C LEU A 47 1.47 -7.83 -5.97
N SER A 48 1.28 -8.84 -6.83
CA SER A 48 -0.02 -9.16 -7.41
C SER A 48 -1.06 -9.52 -6.34
N TRP A 49 -0.66 -10.35 -5.38
CA TRP A 49 -1.53 -10.73 -4.26
C TRP A 49 -1.93 -9.51 -3.42
N MET A 50 -0.98 -8.61 -3.12
CA MET A 50 -1.26 -7.44 -2.30
C MET A 50 -2.18 -6.44 -3.01
N LEU A 51 -2.01 -6.24 -4.31
CA LEU A 51 -2.90 -5.43 -5.15
C LEU A 51 -4.33 -5.99 -5.16
N GLN A 52 -4.48 -7.30 -5.37
CA GLN A 52 -5.79 -7.95 -5.31
C GLN A 52 -6.43 -7.79 -3.92
N ARG A 53 -5.66 -8.02 -2.86
CA ARG A 53 -6.11 -7.89 -1.48
C ARG A 53 -6.60 -6.47 -1.16
N LEU A 54 -5.86 -5.46 -1.59
CA LEU A 54 -6.28 -4.06 -1.43
C LEU A 54 -7.52 -3.73 -2.25
N ALA A 55 -7.65 -4.24 -3.48
CA ALA A 55 -8.82 -4.02 -4.31
C ALA A 55 -10.10 -4.61 -3.67
N GLU A 56 -10.01 -5.82 -3.11
CA GLU A 56 -11.11 -6.46 -2.38
C GLU A 56 -11.54 -5.64 -1.14
N LEU A 57 -10.57 -5.15 -0.37
CA LEU A 57 -10.82 -4.36 0.83
C LEU A 57 -11.33 -2.95 0.52
N ASP A 58 -10.83 -2.33 -0.55
CA ASP A 58 -11.30 -1.03 -1.01
C ASP A 58 -12.78 -1.09 -1.43
N GLY A 59 -13.16 -2.11 -2.17
CA GLY A 59 -14.56 -2.35 -2.54
C GLY A 59 -15.49 -2.63 -1.34
N ARG A 60 -14.96 -3.12 -0.22
CA ARG A 60 -15.73 -3.41 0.99
C ARG A 60 -15.76 -2.24 1.99
N PHE A 61 -14.87 -1.28 1.84
CA PHE A 61 -14.70 -0.17 2.78
C PHE A 61 -16.00 0.60 3.09
N PRO A 62 -16.85 0.96 2.11
CA PRO A 62 -18.09 1.69 2.38
C PRO A 62 -19.15 0.88 3.15
N GLN A 63 -19.00 -0.45 3.17
CA GLN A 63 -19.98 -1.39 3.73
C GLN A 63 -19.55 -1.99 5.07
N MET A 64 -18.34 -1.66 5.55
CA MET A 64 -17.77 -2.21 6.77
C MET A 64 -17.56 -1.14 7.84
N PRO A 65 -17.81 -1.46 9.12
CA PRO A 65 -17.32 -0.62 10.21
C PRO A 65 -15.80 -0.44 10.11
N MET A 66 -15.33 0.78 10.32
CA MET A 66 -13.92 1.17 10.19
C MET A 66 -12.97 0.21 10.93
N MET A 67 -13.29 -0.14 12.18
CA MET A 67 -12.43 -1.00 12.98
C MET A 67 -12.36 -2.43 12.43
N ALA A 68 -13.45 -2.94 11.85
CA ALA A 68 -13.47 -4.25 11.22
C ALA A 68 -12.62 -4.23 9.93
N TRP A 69 -12.72 -3.17 9.14
CA TRP A 69 -11.88 -2.98 7.95
C TRP A 69 -10.39 -2.92 8.30
N LEU A 70 -10.01 -2.13 9.31
CA LEU A 70 -8.64 -2.05 9.78
C LEU A 70 -8.12 -3.41 10.29
N ALA A 71 -8.95 -4.17 11.01
CA ALA A 71 -8.59 -5.51 11.48
C ALA A 71 -8.29 -6.48 10.32
N CYS A 72 -8.94 -6.31 9.17
CA CYS A 72 -8.67 -7.12 7.98
C CYS A 72 -7.30 -6.85 7.34
N LEU A 73 -6.81 -5.60 7.37
CA LEU A 73 -5.57 -5.21 6.68
C LEU A 73 -4.36 -5.12 7.62
N ARG A 74 -4.57 -4.81 8.91
CA ARG A 74 -3.48 -4.67 9.89
C ARG A 74 -2.50 -5.86 9.92
N PRO A 75 -2.94 -7.14 9.82
CA PRO A 75 -2.03 -8.28 9.78
C PRO A 75 -1.16 -8.34 8.52
N ASP A 76 -1.51 -7.59 7.47
CA ASP A 76 -0.80 -7.57 6.19
C ASP A 76 0.14 -6.36 6.03
N VAL A 77 0.33 -5.56 7.08
CA VAL A 77 1.15 -4.32 7.00
C VAL A 77 2.58 -4.58 6.51
N ASP A 78 3.22 -5.65 6.98
CA ASP A 78 4.58 -5.98 6.56
C ASP A 78 4.63 -6.50 5.12
N ASN A 79 3.58 -7.22 4.67
CA ASN A 79 3.42 -7.61 3.28
C ASN A 79 3.21 -6.39 2.38
N LEU A 80 2.42 -5.42 2.83
CA LEU A 80 2.20 -4.17 2.11
C LEU A 80 3.49 -3.35 1.99
N ARG A 81 4.27 -3.23 3.07
CA ARG A 81 5.60 -2.61 3.04
C ARG A 81 6.55 -3.31 2.08
N ALA A 82 6.56 -4.65 2.09
CA ALA A 82 7.37 -5.43 1.18
C ALA A 82 6.94 -5.27 -0.28
N ALA A 83 5.63 -5.24 -0.56
CA ALA A 83 5.11 -5.00 -1.89
C ALA A 83 5.49 -3.60 -2.42
N PHE A 84 5.45 -2.56 -1.58
CA PHE A 84 5.94 -1.23 -1.95
C PHE A 84 7.43 -1.24 -2.28
N ARG A 85 8.28 -1.87 -1.46
CA ARG A 85 9.72 -1.96 -1.74
C ARG A 85 9.99 -2.64 -3.08
N VAL A 86 9.28 -3.74 -3.37
CA VAL A 86 9.36 -4.46 -4.65
C VAL A 86 8.94 -3.56 -5.82
N ALA A 87 7.83 -2.84 -5.67
CA ALA A 87 7.32 -1.99 -6.74
C ALA A 87 8.21 -0.77 -7.01
N LEU A 88 8.83 -0.20 -5.97
CA LEU A 88 9.72 0.96 -6.11
C LEU A 88 11.13 0.60 -6.60
N ALA A 89 11.57 -0.64 -6.39
CA ALA A 89 12.88 -1.10 -6.83
C ALA A 89 12.96 -1.33 -8.36
N ASP A 90 11.83 -1.46 -9.04
CA ASP A 90 11.76 -1.77 -10.46
C ASP A 90 10.90 -0.72 -11.20
N PRO A 91 11.50 0.15 -12.03
CA PRO A 91 10.77 1.19 -12.77
C PRO A 91 9.64 0.64 -13.66
N SER A 92 9.73 -0.61 -14.13
CA SER A 92 8.67 -1.25 -14.92
C SER A 92 7.38 -1.47 -14.11
N ARG A 93 7.46 -1.40 -12.78
CA ARG A 93 6.36 -1.58 -11.83
C ARG A 93 5.78 -0.26 -11.30
N ALA A 94 6.13 0.87 -11.91
CA ALA A 94 5.68 2.19 -11.48
C ALA A 94 4.15 2.30 -11.34
N VAL A 95 3.40 1.78 -12.31
CA VAL A 95 1.92 1.75 -12.26
C VAL A 95 1.39 0.96 -11.07
N GLN A 96 2.05 -0.15 -10.73
CA GLN A 96 1.67 -0.98 -9.58
C GLN A 96 1.98 -0.28 -8.25
N ALA A 97 3.10 0.46 -8.16
CA ALA A 97 3.40 1.28 -6.99
C ALA A 97 2.34 2.37 -6.77
N VAL A 98 1.91 3.02 -7.86
CA VAL A 98 0.83 4.01 -7.83
C VAL A 98 -0.50 3.38 -7.39
N ASP A 99 -0.85 2.19 -7.89
CA ASP A 99 -2.10 1.51 -7.53
C ASP A 99 -2.10 1.04 -6.05
N LEU A 100 -0.98 0.50 -5.54
CA LEU A 100 -0.82 0.20 -4.11
C LEU A 100 -1.09 1.43 -3.23
N PHE A 101 -0.50 2.56 -3.60
CA PHE A 101 -0.64 3.80 -2.86
C PHE A 101 -2.07 4.34 -2.93
N ALA A 102 -2.65 4.38 -4.13
CA ALA A 102 -3.99 4.91 -4.35
C ALA A 102 -5.09 4.15 -3.58
N ARG A 103 -4.86 2.86 -3.26
CA ARG A 103 -5.79 2.02 -2.49
C ARG A 103 -5.53 1.99 -0.99
N SER A 104 -4.42 2.51 -0.50
CA SER A 104 -4.00 2.36 0.90
C SER A 104 -4.04 3.62 1.78
N PRO A 105 -4.46 4.83 1.36
CA PRO A 105 -4.33 6.05 2.14
C PRO A 105 -5.08 5.98 3.47
N ASN A 106 -6.31 5.48 3.46
CA ASN A 106 -7.12 5.33 4.67
C ASN A 106 -6.47 4.40 5.70
N PHE A 107 -5.76 3.36 5.24
CA PHE A 107 -5.07 2.44 6.13
C PHE A 107 -3.92 3.15 6.87
N TRP A 108 -3.03 3.81 6.15
CA TRP A 108 -1.88 4.50 6.76
C TRP A 108 -2.31 5.52 7.80
N VAL A 109 -3.35 6.27 7.47
CA VAL A 109 -3.90 7.31 8.33
C VAL A 109 -4.52 6.73 9.59
N ARG A 110 -5.43 5.79 9.43
CA ARG A 110 -6.32 5.32 10.51
C ARG A 110 -5.71 4.20 11.34
N ALA A 111 -4.79 3.43 10.77
CA ALA A 111 -4.07 2.39 11.50
C ALA A 111 -2.88 2.91 12.33
N GLY A 112 -2.54 4.20 12.21
CA GLY A 112 -1.46 4.82 12.96
C GLY A 112 -0.07 4.68 12.31
N PHE A 113 0.03 4.20 11.08
CA PHE A 113 1.29 4.05 10.33
C PHE A 113 1.63 5.31 9.52
N LYS A 114 1.60 6.48 10.18
CA LYS A 114 1.78 7.78 9.54
C LYS A 114 3.11 7.92 8.79
N HIS A 115 4.17 7.40 9.38
CA HIS A 115 5.51 7.48 8.79
C HIS A 115 5.56 6.75 7.44
N ASP A 116 5.01 5.54 7.36
CA ASP A 116 4.93 4.78 6.11
C ASP A 116 4.12 5.55 5.06
N GLY A 117 2.94 6.05 5.43
CA GLY A 117 2.11 6.84 4.51
C GLY A 117 2.81 8.06 3.93
N LEU A 118 3.63 8.76 4.74
CA LEU A 118 4.42 9.89 4.29
C LEU A 118 5.55 9.49 3.34
N LEU A 119 6.26 8.40 3.65
CA LEU A 119 7.33 7.88 2.77
C LEU A 119 6.78 7.55 1.38
N TRP A 120 5.66 6.85 1.31
CA TRP A 120 5.05 6.48 0.04
C TRP A 120 4.46 7.69 -0.70
N ALA A 121 3.86 8.65 0.03
CA ALA A 121 3.35 9.88 -0.55
C ALA A 121 4.45 10.76 -1.18
N GLN A 122 5.71 10.61 -0.76
CA GLN A 122 6.85 11.28 -1.36
C GLN A 122 7.42 10.50 -2.57
N ALA A 123 7.45 9.16 -2.47
CA ALA A 123 8.06 8.31 -3.47
C ALA A 123 7.19 8.09 -4.72
N VAL A 124 5.86 8.07 -4.56
CA VAL A 124 4.94 7.67 -5.64
C VAL A 124 4.64 8.78 -6.66
N PRO A 125 4.42 10.07 -6.31
CA PRO A 125 4.08 11.09 -7.30
C PRO A 125 5.05 11.22 -8.47
N PRO A 126 6.37 11.11 -8.31
CA PRO A 126 7.30 11.14 -9.44
C PRO A 126 7.08 10.00 -10.44
N LEU A 127 6.65 8.82 -9.98
CA LEU A 127 6.34 7.66 -10.82
C LEU A 127 5.07 7.87 -11.65
N ALA A 128 4.20 8.77 -11.22
CA ALA A 128 2.94 9.11 -11.86
C ALA A 128 3.07 10.19 -12.94
N ALA A 129 4.28 10.63 -13.29
CA ALA A 129 4.51 11.63 -14.35
C ALA A 129 4.14 11.12 -15.76
N GLY A 130 4.17 9.79 -15.96
CA GLY A 130 3.76 9.14 -17.20
C GLY A 130 2.24 8.95 -17.33
N PRO A 131 1.79 8.37 -18.46
CA PRO A 131 0.39 8.03 -18.68
C PRO A 131 -0.05 6.96 -17.65
N LEU A 132 -1.12 7.25 -16.93
CA LEU A 132 -1.79 6.30 -16.03
C LEU A 132 -3.18 5.98 -16.58
N PRO A 133 -3.72 4.78 -16.32
CA PRO A 133 -5.14 4.52 -16.54
C PRO A 133 -6.01 5.60 -15.88
N GLY A 134 -7.09 6.03 -16.54
CA GLY A 134 -7.84 7.22 -16.12
C GLY A 134 -8.40 7.16 -14.69
N ASP A 135 -8.88 6.00 -14.28
CA ASP A 135 -9.37 5.74 -12.94
C ASP A 135 -8.24 5.77 -11.88
N LEU A 136 -7.06 5.31 -12.24
CA LEU A 136 -5.91 5.28 -11.33
C LEU A 136 -5.39 6.71 -11.05
N ARG A 137 -5.42 7.61 -12.04
CA ARG A 137 -5.09 9.02 -11.83
C ARG A 137 -6.03 9.65 -10.82
N ALA A 138 -7.33 9.47 -10.98
CA ALA A 138 -8.33 10.01 -10.08
C ALA A 138 -8.18 9.44 -8.65
N ARG A 139 -7.88 8.14 -8.52
CA ARG A 139 -7.62 7.50 -7.22
C ARG A 139 -6.36 8.04 -6.56
N LEU A 140 -5.29 8.26 -7.31
CA LEU A 140 -4.06 8.86 -6.78
C LEU A 140 -4.31 10.27 -6.26
N ASP A 141 -5.02 11.10 -7.02
CA ASP A 141 -5.35 12.47 -6.62
C ASP A 141 -6.18 12.48 -5.33
N LEU A 142 -7.15 11.57 -5.21
CA LEU A 142 -7.93 11.38 -3.99
C LEU A 142 -7.06 10.93 -2.81
N ALA A 143 -6.16 9.97 -3.03
CA ALA A 143 -5.26 9.46 -1.99
C ALA A 143 -4.36 10.58 -1.43
N LEU A 144 -3.79 11.39 -2.31
CA LEU A 144 -2.97 12.55 -1.93
C LEU A 144 -3.79 13.60 -1.18
N ALA A 145 -5.04 13.84 -1.60
CA ALA A 145 -5.95 14.75 -0.91
C ALA A 145 -6.30 14.24 0.50
N VAL A 146 -6.62 12.96 0.66
CA VAL A 146 -6.90 12.33 1.97
C VAL A 146 -5.71 12.51 2.93
N LEU A 147 -4.48 12.29 2.46
CA LEU A 147 -3.29 12.50 3.26
C LEU A 147 -3.06 13.98 3.58
N GLY A 148 -3.36 14.89 2.64
CA GLY A 148 -3.22 16.33 2.81
C GLY A 148 -4.22 16.93 3.81
N THR A 149 -5.46 16.45 3.85
CA THR A 149 -6.52 17.01 4.74
C THR A 149 -6.32 16.69 6.22
N ILE A 150 -5.50 15.69 6.55
CA ILE A 150 -5.29 15.24 7.93
C ILE A 150 -4.13 15.99 8.62
N GLY A 151 -3.73 17.14 8.07
CA GLY A 151 -2.65 17.95 8.64
C GLY A 151 -1.28 17.29 8.53
N TRP A 152 -1.14 16.30 7.67
CA TRP A 152 0.13 15.83 7.24
C TRP A 152 0.68 16.85 6.28
N VAL A 153 1.52 17.72 6.81
CA VAL A 153 2.34 18.59 5.98
C VAL A 153 3.27 17.63 5.23
N LEU A 154 2.85 17.22 4.03
CA LEU A 154 3.81 16.74 3.05
C LEU A 154 4.84 17.86 2.97
N PRO A 155 6.14 17.62 3.23
CA PRO A 155 7.14 18.60 2.89
C PRO A 155 6.83 19.03 1.46
N PRO A 156 6.96 20.31 1.10
CA PRO A 156 6.61 20.75 -0.23
C PRO A 156 7.28 19.78 -1.20
N ALA A 157 6.49 19.06 -1.98
CA ALA A 157 7.01 18.41 -3.16
C ALA A 157 7.76 19.52 -3.86
N GLN A 158 9.08 19.39 -3.91
CA GLN A 158 9.92 20.42 -4.50
C GLN A 158 9.39 20.60 -5.93
N GLY A 159 8.60 21.65 -6.17
CA GLY A 159 8.00 21.92 -7.46
C GLY A 159 6.52 22.35 -7.51
N LEU A 160 5.68 22.03 -6.53
CA LEU A 160 4.30 22.51 -6.55
C LEU A 160 4.16 23.79 -5.73
N ALA A 161 3.84 24.89 -6.39
CA ALA A 161 3.55 26.15 -5.73
C ALA A 161 2.30 26.02 -4.83
N ALA A 162 2.21 26.84 -3.77
CA ALA A 162 1.08 26.83 -2.84
C ALA A 162 -0.28 27.02 -3.55
N ALA A 163 -0.29 27.77 -4.65
CA ALA A 163 -1.47 28.00 -5.52
C ALA A 163 -1.92 26.72 -6.22
N GLU A 164 -1.01 25.87 -6.68
CA GLU A 164 -1.33 24.60 -7.34
C GLU A 164 -1.92 23.59 -6.36
N ARG A 165 -1.45 23.60 -5.09
CA ARG A 165 -2.02 22.79 -4.01
C ARG A 165 -3.44 23.23 -3.68
N ALA A 166 -3.70 24.54 -3.60
CA ALA A 166 -5.03 25.09 -3.35
C ALA A 166 -6.01 24.74 -4.49
N ALA A 167 -5.57 24.84 -5.74
CA ALA A 167 -6.35 24.46 -6.92
C ALA A 167 -6.66 22.95 -6.95
N LEU A 168 -5.73 22.08 -6.55
CA LEU A 168 -5.93 20.64 -6.47
C LEU A 168 -6.93 20.27 -5.37
N LEU A 169 -6.85 20.90 -4.21
CA LEU A 169 -7.80 20.72 -3.11
C LEU A 169 -9.21 21.18 -3.49
N GLU A 170 -9.34 22.31 -4.17
CA GLU A 170 -10.63 22.83 -4.63
C GLU A 170 -11.25 21.91 -5.70
N LYS A 171 -10.47 21.44 -6.67
CA LYS A 171 -10.90 20.47 -7.67
C LYS A 171 -11.37 19.15 -7.07
N THR A 172 -10.72 18.71 -5.99
CA THR A 172 -11.08 17.49 -5.26
C THR A 172 -12.38 17.69 -4.50
N ARG A 173 -12.57 18.86 -3.87
CA ARG A 173 -13.80 19.24 -3.16
C ARG A 173 -15.01 19.27 -4.11
N GLN A 174 -14.88 19.91 -5.27
CA GLN A 174 -15.94 19.97 -6.28
C GLN A 174 -16.35 18.58 -6.82
N ARG A 175 -15.43 17.59 -6.82
CA ARG A 175 -15.74 16.20 -7.20
C ARG A 175 -16.43 15.39 -6.10
N ILE A 176 -16.30 15.78 -4.85
CA ILE A 176 -16.98 15.14 -3.71
C ILE A 176 -18.40 15.64 -3.59
N ASP A 177 -18.65 16.89 -3.99
CA ASP A 177 -19.96 17.57 -3.91
C ASP A 177 -20.81 17.37 -5.19
N SER A 178 -20.30 16.66 -6.21
CA SER A 178 -20.99 16.30 -7.46
C SER A 178 -21.36 14.82 -7.51
#